data_f1a01cdb5ed1d33c13a24fff6ff25202
#
_entry.id   f1a01cdb5ed1d33c13a24fff6ff25202
#
_cell.length_a   1.000
_cell.length_b   1.000
_cell.length_c   1.000
_cell.angle_alpha   90.00
_cell.angle_beta   90.00
_cell.angle_gamma   90.00
#
_symmetry.space_group_name_H-M   'P 1'
#
loop_
_entity.id
_entity.type
_entity.pdbx_description
1 polymer ?
#
loop_
_entity_poly.entity_id
_entity_poly.type
_entity_poly.pdbx_seq_one_letter_code
_entity_poly.pdbx_strand_id
1 'polypeptide(L)'
;MSTEARPDGVRLQKVLAQAGVASRRAAEELIAAGRVSVDGKIVREMGRRIDPDTAVVHVDGARIVLRDDLVHLALNKPRGILSTMSDDRGRPCVGDLVVERGIVDEHFDGAPRARLFHVGRLDADTEGLLLLTNDGELGHRLMHPSYEVEKTYLAEVMGQVPRDLGRRLREGVELEDGLVAVHSFKLVDSNAGRSLVELVIHEGRKHVVRRLLDEVGFPVQRLVRTAIGDVRLGDQRPGRFRPLTHHEVGSLYRSVGM
;
A
#
# COMPACT_ATOMS: atom_id res chain seq x y z
N MET A 1 1.74 35.85 6.98
CA MET A 1 2.52 34.72 6.46
C MET A 1 1.78 34.24 5.23
N SER A 2 2.35 34.46 4.06
CA SER A 2 1.71 34.31 2.74
C SER A 2 1.51 32.84 2.43
N THR A 3 0.27 32.44 2.25
CA THR A 3 -0.12 31.15 1.69
C THR A 3 0.27 31.18 0.20
N GLU A 4 1.36 30.52 -0.16
CA GLU A 4 1.70 30.29 -1.56
C GLU A 4 0.59 29.44 -2.19
N ALA A 5 -0.23 30.05 -3.02
CA ALA A 5 -1.21 29.38 -3.85
C ALA A 5 -0.49 28.36 -4.74
N ARG A 6 -0.84 27.07 -4.64
CA ARG A 6 -0.33 26.02 -5.55
C ARG A 6 -0.82 26.36 -6.96
N PRO A 7 0.06 26.66 -7.93
CA PRO A 7 -0.33 27.25 -9.22
C PRO A 7 -1.22 26.36 -10.10
N ASP A 8 -1.54 25.12 -9.74
CA ASP A 8 -2.19 24.15 -10.63
C ASP A 8 -3.37 23.35 -10.04
N GLY A 9 -3.96 23.67 -8.91
CA GLY A 9 -5.11 22.95 -8.32
C GLY A 9 -5.01 21.40 -8.38
N VAL A 10 -5.94 20.70 -7.77
CA VAL A 10 -6.01 19.23 -7.75
C VAL A 10 -7.07 18.75 -8.75
N ARG A 11 -6.82 17.67 -9.48
CA ARG A 11 -7.80 17.08 -10.42
C ARG A 11 -9.07 16.67 -9.66
N LEU A 12 -10.25 17.07 -10.16
CA LEU A 12 -11.55 16.86 -9.51
C LEU A 12 -11.82 15.39 -9.19
N GLN A 13 -11.49 14.45 -10.11
CA GLN A 13 -11.63 13.01 -9.85
C GLN A 13 -10.71 12.52 -8.71
N LYS A 14 -9.54 13.17 -8.49
CA LYS A 14 -8.68 12.88 -7.34
C LYS A 14 -9.33 13.35 -6.05
N VAL A 15 -9.90 14.56 -6.05
CA VAL A 15 -10.62 15.14 -4.90
C VAL A 15 -11.83 14.29 -4.50
N LEU A 16 -12.66 13.88 -5.46
CA LEU A 16 -13.80 12.99 -5.21
C LEU A 16 -13.38 11.63 -4.66
N ALA A 17 -12.27 11.09 -5.14
CA ALA A 17 -11.74 9.82 -4.63
C ALA A 17 -11.18 9.95 -3.20
N GLN A 18 -10.51 11.04 -2.87
CA GLN A 18 -10.02 11.34 -1.51
C GLN A 18 -11.18 11.56 -0.54
N ALA A 19 -12.25 12.22 -0.98
CA ALA A 19 -13.47 12.42 -0.20
C ALA A 19 -14.33 11.15 -0.04
N GLY A 20 -13.87 9.99 -0.54
CA GLY A 20 -14.57 8.71 -0.39
C GLY A 20 -15.80 8.52 -1.27
N VAL A 21 -16.07 9.45 -2.21
CA VAL A 21 -17.26 9.40 -3.08
C VAL A 21 -17.22 8.21 -4.05
N ALA A 22 -16.08 8.01 -4.74
CA ALA A 22 -15.93 6.95 -5.75
C ALA A 22 -14.45 6.66 -6.04
N SER A 23 -14.14 5.64 -6.88
CA SER A 23 -12.80 5.49 -7.46
C SER A 23 -12.51 6.64 -8.42
N ARG A 24 -11.23 6.90 -8.75
CA ARG A 24 -10.90 7.91 -9.76
C ARG A 24 -11.63 7.67 -11.09
N ARG A 25 -11.70 6.40 -11.55
CA ARG A 25 -12.43 6.02 -12.77
C ARG A 25 -13.92 6.25 -12.64
N ALA A 26 -14.54 5.78 -11.56
CA ALA A 26 -15.95 6.01 -11.31
C ALA A 26 -16.28 7.50 -11.08
N ALA A 27 -15.36 8.28 -10.49
CA ALA A 27 -15.50 9.72 -10.38
C ALA A 27 -15.46 10.41 -11.76
N GLU A 28 -14.65 9.94 -12.68
CA GLU A 28 -14.65 10.39 -14.08
C GLU A 28 -15.99 10.13 -14.76
N GLU A 29 -16.60 8.95 -14.53
CA GLU A 29 -17.95 8.62 -15.02
C GLU A 29 -19.02 9.56 -14.44
N LEU A 30 -18.97 9.88 -13.14
CA LEU A 30 -19.86 10.83 -12.49
C LEU A 30 -19.73 12.24 -13.10
N ILE A 31 -18.49 12.69 -13.35
CA ILE A 31 -18.22 13.98 -14.00
C ILE A 31 -18.77 13.99 -15.42
N ALA A 32 -18.48 12.98 -16.24
CA ALA A 32 -18.96 12.87 -17.61
C ALA A 32 -20.50 12.85 -17.67
N ALA A 33 -21.16 12.16 -16.73
CA ALA A 33 -22.61 12.13 -16.59
C ALA A 33 -23.23 13.47 -16.14
N GLY A 34 -22.41 14.47 -15.72
CA GLY A 34 -22.88 15.76 -15.23
C GLY A 34 -23.52 15.71 -13.85
N ARG A 35 -23.19 14.70 -13.05
CA ARG A 35 -23.67 14.52 -11.68
C ARG A 35 -22.85 15.32 -10.65
N VAL A 36 -21.76 15.96 -11.09
CA VAL A 36 -20.85 16.75 -10.24
C VAL A 36 -20.99 18.23 -10.57
N SER A 37 -21.13 19.07 -9.54
CA SER A 37 -21.02 20.52 -9.67
C SER A 37 -19.93 21.07 -8.75
N VAL A 38 -19.30 22.15 -9.20
CA VAL A 38 -18.28 22.91 -8.48
C VAL A 38 -18.73 24.37 -8.46
N ASP A 39 -18.80 24.96 -7.28
CA ASP A 39 -19.24 26.35 -7.07
C ASP A 39 -20.59 26.65 -7.78
N GLY A 40 -21.52 25.69 -7.67
CA GLY A 40 -22.84 25.74 -8.27
C GLY A 40 -22.92 25.48 -9.79
N LYS A 41 -21.81 25.22 -10.48
CA LYS A 41 -21.76 24.92 -11.91
C LYS A 41 -21.51 23.44 -12.16
N ILE A 42 -22.33 22.80 -13.01
CA ILE A 42 -22.13 21.40 -13.43
C ILE A 42 -20.83 21.31 -14.24
N VAL A 43 -20.00 20.34 -13.85
CA VAL A 43 -18.72 20.03 -14.52
C VAL A 43 -18.87 18.73 -15.29
N ARG A 44 -18.53 18.78 -16.59
CA ARG A 44 -18.45 17.58 -17.48
C ARG A 44 -17.06 17.43 -18.10
N GLU A 45 -16.20 18.41 -17.88
CA GLU A 45 -14.85 18.46 -18.44
C GLU A 45 -13.94 17.48 -17.71
N MET A 46 -13.34 16.57 -18.48
CA MET A 46 -12.34 15.63 -17.96
C MET A 46 -11.05 16.36 -17.62
N GLY A 47 -10.45 16.00 -16.48
CA GLY A 47 -9.19 16.60 -16.05
C GLY A 47 -9.34 17.97 -15.36
N ARG A 48 -10.58 18.47 -15.16
CA ARG A 48 -10.86 19.69 -14.41
C ARG A 48 -10.07 19.72 -13.10
N ARG A 49 -9.41 20.83 -12.83
CA ARG A 49 -8.68 21.08 -11.58
C ARG A 49 -9.44 22.07 -10.71
N ILE A 50 -9.41 21.87 -9.42
CA ILE A 50 -10.02 22.73 -8.41
C ILE A 50 -9.05 22.92 -7.25
N ASP A 51 -9.24 23.98 -6.50
CA ASP A 51 -8.61 24.16 -5.20
C ASP A 51 -9.50 23.49 -4.13
N PRO A 52 -9.06 22.37 -3.51
CA PRO A 52 -9.88 21.65 -2.54
C PRO A 52 -10.18 22.45 -1.27
N ASP A 53 -9.36 23.47 -0.95
CA ASP A 53 -9.52 24.28 0.27
C ASP A 53 -10.62 25.34 0.12
N THR A 54 -10.95 25.71 -1.11
CA THR A 54 -11.91 26.79 -1.39
C THR A 54 -13.13 26.36 -2.20
N ALA A 55 -13.02 25.33 -3.02
CA ALA A 55 -14.09 24.88 -3.90
C ALA A 55 -15.23 24.18 -3.16
N VAL A 56 -16.47 24.53 -3.48
CA VAL A 56 -17.67 23.85 -2.98
C VAL A 56 -18.11 22.82 -4.01
N VAL A 57 -17.94 21.53 -3.66
CA VAL A 57 -18.26 20.42 -4.55
C VAL A 57 -19.56 19.75 -4.13
N HIS A 58 -20.45 19.45 -5.11
CA HIS A 58 -21.64 18.64 -4.90
C HIS A 58 -21.64 17.46 -5.87
N VAL A 59 -22.19 16.33 -5.40
CA VAL A 59 -22.49 15.14 -6.22
C VAL A 59 -23.97 14.82 -6.02
N ASP A 60 -24.71 14.72 -7.10
CA ASP A 60 -26.17 14.53 -7.09
C ASP A 60 -26.92 15.54 -6.19
N GLY A 61 -26.42 16.77 -6.14
CA GLY A 61 -26.97 17.84 -5.31
C GLY A 61 -26.55 17.80 -3.83
N ALA A 62 -25.92 16.73 -3.37
CA ALA A 62 -25.39 16.64 -2.00
C ALA A 62 -24.01 17.28 -1.92
N ARG A 63 -23.79 18.18 -0.94
CA ARG A 63 -22.49 18.79 -0.70
C ARG A 63 -21.50 17.73 -0.20
N ILE A 64 -20.34 17.68 -0.83
CA ILE A 64 -19.23 16.81 -0.43
C ILE A 64 -18.32 17.60 0.52
N VAL A 65 -18.17 17.08 1.73
CA VAL A 65 -17.19 17.61 2.69
C VAL A 65 -15.85 16.99 2.33
N LEU A 66 -14.90 17.83 1.94
CA LEU A 66 -13.53 17.40 1.69
C LEU A 66 -12.87 17.14 3.05
N ARG A 67 -12.40 15.90 3.27
CA ARG A 67 -11.85 15.49 4.56
C ARG A 67 -10.36 15.79 4.61
N ASP A 68 -9.93 16.44 5.68
CA ASP A 68 -8.52 16.67 6.01
C ASP A 68 -7.92 15.48 6.77
N ASP A 69 -8.76 14.53 7.27
CA ASP A 69 -8.30 13.41 8.08
C ASP A 69 -7.68 12.31 7.22
N LEU A 70 -6.39 12.20 7.27
CA LEU A 70 -5.64 11.11 6.64
C LEU A 70 -5.57 9.90 7.57
N VAL A 71 -5.86 8.72 7.02
CA VAL A 71 -5.83 7.45 7.75
C VAL A 71 -4.70 6.59 7.23
N HIS A 72 -3.89 6.10 8.15
CA HIS A 72 -2.77 5.21 7.87
C HIS A 72 -2.83 4.00 8.79
N LEU A 73 -3.00 2.81 8.21
CA LEU A 73 -3.18 1.56 8.95
C LEU A 73 -2.12 0.54 8.54
N ALA A 74 -1.70 -0.27 9.51
CA ALA A 74 -0.96 -1.49 9.31
C ALA A 74 -1.89 -2.69 9.46
N LEU A 75 -1.93 -3.56 8.47
CA LEU A 75 -2.58 -4.86 8.51
C LEU A 75 -1.51 -5.95 8.57
N ASN A 76 -1.66 -6.92 9.48
CA ASN A 76 -1.00 -8.21 9.33
C ASN A 76 -1.87 -9.08 8.40
N LYS A 77 -1.57 -9.05 7.09
CA LYS A 77 -2.32 -9.82 6.11
C LYS A 77 -2.12 -11.32 6.32
N PRO A 78 -3.17 -12.10 6.56
CA PRO A 78 -3.05 -13.54 6.65
C PRO A 78 -2.83 -14.18 5.28
N ARG A 79 -2.37 -15.44 5.29
CA ARG A 79 -2.27 -16.28 4.10
C ARG A 79 -3.66 -16.56 3.53
N GLY A 80 -3.76 -16.69 2.22
CA GLY A 80 -5.02 -16.99 1.51
C GLY A 80 -5.87 -15.76 1.15
N ILE A 81 -5.52 -14.57 1.64
CA ILE A 81 -6.24 -13.32 1.38
C ILE A 81 -5.59 -12.55 0.24
N LEU A 82 -6.41 -12.09 -0.71
CA LEU A 82 -5.97 -11.28 -1.85
C LEU A 82 -5.72 -9.83 -1.43
N SER A 83 -4.64 -9.22 -1.93
CA SER A 83 -4.37 -7.79 -1.78
C SER A 83 -5.19 -6.96 -2.77
N THR A 84 -6.50 -6.92 -2.56
CA THR A 84 -7.47 -6.09 -3.28
C THR A 84 -8.56 -5.62 -2.32
N MET A 85 -9.22 -4.51 -2.67
CA MET A 85 -10.34 -3.99 -1.87
C MET A 85 -11.69 -4.61 -2.29
N SER A 86 -11.76 -5.27 -3.43
CA SER A 86 -12.91 -6.07 -3.90
C SER A 86 -12.44 -7.17 -4.84
N ASP A 87 -13.17 -8.27 -4.89
CA ASP A 87 -12.92 -9.36 -5.84
C ASP A 87 -14.21 -9.83 -6.48
N ASP A 88 -14.33 -9.72 -7.81
CA ASP A 88 -15.54 -10.07 -8.57
C ASP A 88 -15.82 -11.58 -8.60
N ARG A 89 -14.86 -12.40 -8.20
CA ARG A 89 -14.97 -13.86 -8.13
C ARG A 89 -15.29 -14.39 -6.74
N GLY A 90 -15.55 -13.50 -5.76
CA GLY A 90 -15.90 -13.87 -4.39
C GLY A 90 -14.78 -14.54 -3.60
N ARG A 91 -13.51 -14.35 -3.99
CA ARG A 91 -12.37 -14.84 -3.22
C ARG A 91 -12.08 -13.91 -2.06
N PRO A 92 -11.70 -14.43 -0.86
CA PRO A 92 -11.40 -13.62 0.29
C PRO A 92 -10.33 -12.55 -0.01
N CYS A 93 -10.60 -11.30 0.34
CA CYS A 93 -9.72 -10.17 0.05
C CYS A 93 -9.56 -9.22 1.25
N VAL A 94 -8.62 -8.29 1.13
CA VAL A 94 -8.36 -7.26 2.17
C VAL A 94 -9.59 -6.40 2.42
N GLY A 95 -10.39 -6.11 1.38
CA GLY A 95 -11.63 -5.36 1.54
C GLY A 95 -12.62 -6.04 2.46
N ASP A 96 -12.74 -7.37 2.40
CA ASP A 96 -13.62 -8.14 3.30
C ASP A 96 -13.17 -7.99 4.76
N LEU A 97 -11.85 -8.05 5.02
CA LEU A 97 -11.30 -7.84 6.36
C LEU A 97 -11.57 -6.43 6.89
N VAL A 98 -11.52 -5.42 6.03
CA VAL A 98 -11.83 -4.02 6.39
C VAL A 98 -13.29 -3.91 6.85
N VAL A 99 -14.22 -4.55 6.13
CA VAL A 99 -15.66 -4.55 6.46
C VAL A 99 -15.93 -5.37 7.72
N GLU A 100 -15.43 -6.61 7.80
CA GLU A 100 -15.64 -7.51 8.92
C GLU A 100 -15.14 -6.95 10.27
N ARG A 101 -14.11 -6.11 10.23
CA ARG A 101 -13.50 -5.51 11.41
C ARG A 101 -14.08 -4.14 11.76
N GLY A 102 -15.05 -3.63 11.02
CA GLY A 102 -15.63 -2.30 11.26
C GLY A 102 -14.64 -1.15 11.08
N ILE A 103 -13.49 -1.41 10.44
CA ILE A 103 -12.39 -0.42 10.36
C ILE A 103 -12.84 0.91 9.79
N VAL A 104 -13.84 0.88 8.92
CA VAL A 104 -14.39 2.09 8.29
C VAL A 104 -15.24 2.88 9.29
N ASP A 105 -15.93 2.18 10.19
CA ASP A 105 -16.85 2.81 11.16
C ASP A 105 -16.10 3.36 12.37
N GLU A 106 -15.04 2.67 12.84
CA GLU A 106 -14.23 3.08 14.01
C GLU A 106 -13.38 4.35 13.76
N HIS A 107 -12.98 4.60 12.51
CA HIS A 107 -12.04 5.69 12.18
C HIS A 107 -12.71 6.88 11.49
N PHE A 108 -14.02 6.86 11.27
CA PHE A 108 -14.72 7.84 10.44
C PHE A 108 -16.06 8.29 10.99
N ASP A 109 -16.19 8.57 12.28
CA ASP A 109 -17.34 9.16 13.01
C ASP A 109 -18.50 9.71 12.14
N GLY A 110 -19.22 8.79 11.45
CA GLY A 110 -20.43 9.15 10.66
C GLY A 110 -20.20 9.99 9.40
N ALA A 111 -18.96 10.32 9.04
CA ALA A 111 -18.65 11.00 7.79
C ALA A 111 -18.61 10.02 6.60
N PRO A 112 -18.80 10.49 5.34
CA PRO A 112 -18.70 9.64 4.16
C PRO A 112 -17.37 8.86 4.18
N ARG A 113 -17.46 7.54 4.07
CA ARG A 113 -16.37 6.58 4.25
C ARG A 113 -15.16 6.99 3.41
N ALA A 114 -14.06 7.37 4.06
CA ALA A 114 -12.82 7.61 3.34
C ALA A 114 -12.39 6.31 2.67
N ARG A 115 -12.14 6.37 1.37
CA ARG A 115 -11.80 5.20 0.59
C ARG A 115 -10.37 4.77 0.87
N LEU A 116 -10.21 3.77 1.73
CA LEU A 116 -8.93 3.10 1.94
C LEU A 116 -8.50 2.33 0.70
N PHE A 117 -7.20 2.30 0.45
CA PHE A 117 -6.56 1.43 -0.51
C PHE A 117 -5.25 0.88 0.07
N HIS A 118 -4.84 -0.27 -0.40
CA HIS A 118 -3.60 -0.90 0.03
C HIS A 118 -2.38 -0.28 -0.67
N VAL A 119 -1.30 -0.13 0.06
CA VAL A 119 0.00 0.35 -0.43
C VAL A 119 0.86 -0.83 -0.85
N GLY A 120 0.96 -1.04 -2.15
CA GLY A 120 1.58 -2.23 -2.71
C GLY A 120 0.73 -3.49 -2.51
N ARG A 121 1.33 -4.63 -2.77
CA ARG A 121 0.66 -5.92 -2.71
C ARG A 121 1.52 -6.96 -2.02
N LEU A 122 0.86 -7.93 -1.41
CA LEU A 122 1.39 -9.23 -1.05
C LEU A 122 0.61 -10.29 -1.83
N ASP A 123 1.28 -11.32 -2.29
CA ASP A 123 0.62 -12.45 -2.93
C ASP A 123 -0.33 -13.15 -1.95
N ALA A 124 -1.29 -13.93 -2.46
CA ALA A 124 -2.26 -14.62 -1.61
C ALA A 124 -1.58 -15.53 -0.57
N ASP A 125 -0.49 -16.18 -0.94
CA ASP A 125 0.30 -17.09 -0.11
C ASP A 125 1.40 -16.40 0.72
N THR A 126 1.52 -15.07 0.62
CA THR A 126 2.46 -14.25 1.40
C THR A 126 1.73 -13.54 2.51
N GLU A 127 2.31 -13.59 3.71
CA GLU A 127 1.75 -13.03 4.95
C GLU A 127 2.46 -11.72 5.33
N GLY A 128 1.90 -11.03 6.34
CA GLY A 128 2.60 -9.97 7.07
C GLY A 128 2.15 -8.57 6.74
N LEU A 129 3.03 -7.60 6.91
CA LEU A 129 2.73 -6.19 6.91
C LEU A 129 2.24 -5.70 5.54
N LEU A 130 1.01 -5.20 5.51
CA LEU A 130 0.43 -4.46 4.40
C LEU A 130 -0.11 -3.14 4.94
N LEU A 131 0.30 -2.03 4.33
CA LEU A 131 -0.21 -0.71 4.70
C LEU A 131 -1.49 -0.40 3.92
N LEU A 132 -2.43 0.26 4.59
CA LEU A 132 -3.62 0.83 3.97
C LEU A 132 -3.70 2.32 4.31
N THR A 133 -4.16 3.13 3.36
CA THR A 133 -4.32 4.56 3.57
C THR A 133 -5.36 5.14 2.62
N ASN A 134 -5.85 6.34 2.92
CA ASN A 134 -6.59 7.20 1.99
C ASN A 134 -5.71 8.31 1.38
N ASP A 135 -4.42 8.40 1.78
CA ASP A 135 -3.46 9.34 1.21
C ASP A 135 -2.90 8.81 -0.12
N GLY A 136 -3.47 9.32 -1.22
CA GLY A 136 -3.08 8.89 -2.57
C GLY A 136 -1.66 9.30 -2.98
N GLU A 137 -1.15 10.40 -2.45
CA GLU A 137 0.21 10.87 -2.80
C GLU A 137 1.26 10.01 -2.09
N LEU A 138 1.12 9.85 -0.77
CA LEU A 138 2.00 8.99 0.01
C LEU A 138 1.97 7.55 -0.52
N GLY A 139 0.77 6.99 -0.73
CA GLY A 139 0.64 5.62 -1.23
C GLY A 139 1.28 5.42 -2.61
N HIS A 140 1.15 6.39 -3.52
CA HIS A 140 1.80 6.35 -4.82
C HIS A 140 3.33 6.32 -4.69
N ARG A 141 3.90 7.22 -3.90
CA ARG A 141 5.36 7.31 -3.71
C ARG A 141 5.94 6.07 -3.04
N LEU A 142 5.27 5.54 -2.00
CA LEU A 142 5.70 4.31 -1.32
C LEU A 142 5.75 3.08 -2.25
N MET A 143 4.92 3.08 -3.29
CA MET A 143 4.89 1.99 -4.28
C MET A 143 5.83 2.20 -5.45
N HIS A 144 6.22 3.44 -5.75
CA HIS A 144 7.00 3.76 -6.93
C HIS A 144 8.47 3.36 -6.74
N PRO A 145 9.09 2.64 -7.71
CA PRO A 145 10.46 2.12 -7.55
C PRO A 145 11.53 3.20 -7.30
N SER A 146 11.34 4.43 -7.82
CA SER A 146 12.33 5.51 -7.69
C SER A 146 12.55 6.00 -6.25
N TYR A 147 11.66 5.68 -5.32
CA TYR A 147 11.84 6.05 -3.92
C TYR A 147 12.56 4.98 -3.10
N GLU A 148 12.84 3.83 -3.70
CA GLU A 148 13.65 2.75 -3.11
C GLU A 148 13.26 2.38 -1.67
N VAL A 149 11.95 2.43 -1.37
CA VAL A 149 11.45 2.12 -0.02
C VAL A 149 11.73 0.67 0.32
N GLU A 150 12.50 0.44 1.37
CA GLU A 150 12.91 -0.88 1.83
C GLU A 150 11.73 -1.74 2.31
N LYS A 151 11.75 -3.02 1.94
CA LYS A 151 10.82 -4.03 2.41
C LYS A 151 11.61 -5.18 2.99
N THR A 152 11.38 -5.47 4.27
CA THR A 152 12.02 -6.59 4.97
C THR A 152 11.13 -7.80 4.94
N TYR A 153 11.69 -8.92 4.56
CA TYR A 153 11.00 -10.22 4.51
C TYR A 153 11.72 -11.25 5.37
N LEU A 154 10.94 -12.07 6.04
CA LEU A 154 11.37 -13.28 6.71
C LEU A 154 10.89 -14.47 5.89
N ALA A 155 11.81 -15.30 5.41
CA ALA A 155 11.52 -16.47 4.58
C ALA A 155 11.99 -17.75 5.26
N GLU A 156 11.08 -18.73 5.39
CA GLU A 156 11.42 -20.11 5.70
C GLU A 156 11.71 -20.82 4.38
N VAL A 157 12.90 -21.38 4.25
CA VAL A 157 13.36 -22.09 3.06
C VAL A 157 13.78 -23.53 3.39
N MET A 158 13.70 -24.41 2.39
CA MET A 158 14.22 -25.78 2.52
C MET A 158 15.74 -25.78 2.41
N GLY A 159 16.37 -26.65 3.18
CA GLY A 159 17.82 -26.86 3.16
C GLY A 159 18.60 -25.98 4.13
N GLN A 160 19.88 -26.25 4.21
CA GLN A 160 20.85 -25.45 4.98
C GLN A 160 21.48 -24.39 4.09
N VAL A 161 21.31 -23.15 4.46
CA VAL A 161 21.82 -22.00 3.71
C VAL A 161 23.33 -21.87 3.92
N PRO A 162 24.14 -21.86 2.84
CA PRO A 162 25.57 -21.70 2.94
C PRO A 162 25.96 -20.28 3.32
N ARG A 163 27.14 -20.12 3.94
CA ARG A 163 27.60 -18.81 4.45
C ARG A 163 27.81 -17.76 3.36
N ASP A 164 28.07 -18.16 2.14
CA ASP A 164 28.31 -17.26 1.01
C ASP A 164 27.03 -16.81 0.28
N LEU A 165 25.86 -17.40 0.58
CA LEU A 165 24.60 -17.05 -0.09
C LEU A 165 24.30 -15.56 0.01
N GLY A 166 24.48 -14.96 1.18
CA GLY A 166 24.23 -13.53 1.38
C GLY A 166 25.10 -12.63 0.51
N ARG A 167 26.33 -13.04 0.20
CA ARG A 167 27.20 -12.34 -0.75
C ARG A 167 26.64 -12.43 -2.16
N ARG A 168 26.33 -13.65 -2.62
CA ARG A 168 25.75 -13.89 -3.95
C ARG A 168 24.47 -13.09 -4.18
N LEU A 169 23.56 -13.05 -3.21
CA LEU A 169 22.31 -12.30 -3.30
C LEU A 169 22.52 -10.77 -3.35
N ARG A 170 23.56 -10.25 -2.67
CA ARG A 170 23.92 -8.82 -2.75
C ARG A 170 24.64 -8.45 -4.05
N GLU A 171 25.43 -9.35 -4.61
CA GLU A 171 26.06 -9.17 -5.93
C GLU A 171 25.03 -9.19 -7.06
N GLY A 172 23.87 -9.82 -6.82
CA GLY A 172 22.75 -9.91 -7.73
C GLY A 172 22.61 -11.29 -8.36
N VAL A 173 21.38 -11.65 -8.64
CA VAL A 173 20.97 -12.87 -9.31
C VAL A 173 20.16 -12.52 -10.54
N GLU A 174 20.51 -13.09 -11.68
CA GLU A 174 19.75 -12.89 -12.92
C GLU A 174 18.46 -13.69 -12.88
N LEU A 175 17.33 -13.02 -13.03
CA LEU A 175 16.01 -13.59 -13.22
C LEU A 175 15.52 -13.34 -14.64
N GLU A 176 14.44 -14.00 -15.08
CA GLU A 176 13.86 -13.82 -16.43
C GLU A 176 13.58 -12.36 -16.81
N ASP A 177 13.27 -11.52 -15.80
CA ASP A 177 12.93 -10.10 -15.95
C ASP A 177 14.06 -9.15 -15.50
N GLY A 178 15.30 -9.66 -15.43
CA GLY A 178 16.53 -8.94 -15.16
C GLY A 178 17.12 -9.16 -13.77
N LEU A 179 18.25 -8.53 -13.54
CA LEU A 179 19.05 -8.66 -12.33
C LEU A 179 18.27 -8.21 -11.08
N VAL A 180 18.36 -8.99 -10.01
CA VAL A 180 17.81 -8.68 -8.67
C VAL A 180 18.92 -8.76 -7.66
N ALA A 181 19.12 -7.70 -6.89
CA ALA A 181 20.04 -7.70 -5.75
C ALA A 181 19.27 -7.40 -4.46
N VAL A 182 19.70 -8.01 -3.36
CA VAL A 182 19.18 -7.68 -2.04
C VAL A 182 20.06 -6.60 -1.39
N HIS A 183 19.42 -5.67 -0.68
CA HIS A 183 20.14 -4.70 0.14
C HIS A 183 20.86 -5.37 1.31
N SER A 184 20.17 -6.26 1.99
CA SER A 184 20.77 -7.06 3.05
C SER A 184 20.22 -8.49 3.09
N PHE A 185 21.01 -9.39 3.68
CA PHE A 185 20.67 -10.79 3.90
C PHE A 185 21.26 -11.27 5.22
N LYS A 186 20.44 -11.97 6.02
CA LYS A 186 20.84 -12.54 7.30
C LYS A 186 20.24 -13.93 7.47
N LEU A 187 21.06 -14.91 7.85
CA LEU A 187 20.58 -16.19 8.37
C LEU A 187 20.13 -15.96 9.82
N VAL A 188 18.85 -16.14 10.10
CA VAL A 188 18.26 -15.93 11.43
C VAL A 188 18.36 -17.21 12.26
N ASP A 189 17.99 -18.35 11.64
CA ASP A 189 18.03 -19.66 12.28
C ASP A 189 18.23 -20.76 11.22
N SER A 190 18.78 -21.89 11.63
CA SER A 190 18.94 -23.07 10.77
C SER A 190 18.81 -24.34 11.60
N ASN A 191 17.85 -25.18 11.24
CA ASN A 191 17.57 -26.42 11.95
C ASN A 191 17.13 -27.52 10.97
N ALA A 192 17.61 -28.76 11.18
CA ALA A 192 17.12 -30.01 10.59
C ALA A 192 16.55 -29.94 9.16
N GLY A 193 17.29 -29.33 8.21
CA GLY A 193 16.89 -29.28 6.80
C GLY A 193 16.03 -28.09 6.43
N ARG A 194 15.85 -27.09 7.31
CA ARG A 194 15.20 -25.79 7.06
C ARG A 194 16.08 -24.67 7.55
N SER A 195 15.97 -23.52 6.90
CA SER A 195 16.60 -22.28 7.34
C SER A 195 15.59 -21.13 7.35
N LEU A 196 15.73 -20.25 8.32
CA LEU A 196 14.99 -19.00 8.42
C LEU A 196 15.93 -17.86 8.05
N VAL A 197 15.59 -17.14 6.99
CA VAL A 197 16.42 -16.05 6.48
C VAL A 197 15.63 -14.75 6.45
N GLU A 198 16.33 -13.66 6.76
CA GLU A 198 15.82 -12.30 6.62
C GLU A 198 16.50 -11.64 5.43
N LEU A 199 15.74 -10.96 4.61
CA LEU A 199 16.26 -10.21 3.48
C LEU A 199 15.53 -8.87 3.29
N VAL A 200 16.26 -7.86 2.83
CA VAL A 200 15.75 -6.53 2.54
C VAL A 200 15.90 -6.26 1.06
N ILE A 201 14.82 -5.82 0.41
CA ILE A 201 14.78 -5.44 -1.00
C ILE A 201 14.06 -4.08 -1.18
N HIS A 202 14.38 -3.35 -2.25
CA HIS A 202 13.70 -2.10 -2.62
C HIS A 202 12.58 -2.32 -3.62
N GLU A 203 12.66 -3.35 -4.41
CA GLU A 203 11.75 -3.59 -5.52
C GLU A 203 10.50 -4.43 -5.15
N GLY A 204 9.52 -4.41 -6.05
CA GLY A 204 8.24 -5.10 -5.85
C GLY A 204 7.77 -5.87 -7.09
N ARG A 205 8.72 -6.39 -7.91
CA ARG A 205 8.37 -7.29 -9.03
C ARG A 205 7.58 -8.49 -8.54
N LYS A 206 6.73 -9.03 -9.39
CA LYS A 206 5.85 -10.15 -9.03
C LYS A 206 6.67 -11.34 -8.53
N HIS A 207 6.34 -11.83 -7.32
CA HIS A 207 6.95 -12.98 -6.64
C HIS A 207 8.49 -12.88 -6.50
N VAL A 208 9.05 -11.68 -6.52
CA VAL A 208 10.51 -11.47 -6.63
C VAL A 208 11.31 -12.22 -5.57
N VAL A 209 10.90 -12.18 -4.30
CA VAL A 209 11.61 -12.90 -3.22
C VAL A 209 11.58 -14.41 -3.41
N ARG A 210 10.42 -14.94 -3.82
CA ARG A 210 10.26 -16.38 -4.06
C ARG A 210 11.12 -16.84 -5.24
N ARG A 211 11.06 -16.13 -6.37
CA ARG A 211 11.86 -16.43 -7.57
C ARG A 211 13.36 -16.31 -7.28
N LEU A 212 13.76 -15.26 -6.55
CA LEU A 212 15.15 -15.03 -6.18
C LEU A 212 15.73 -16.20 -5.37
N LEU A 213 15.01 -16.62 -4.34
CA LEU A 213 15.46 -17.73 -3.47
C LEU A 213 15.36 -19.08 -4.16
N ASP A 214 14.38 -19.29 -5.02
CA ASP A 214 14.24 -20.50 -5.85
C ASP A 214 15.41 -20.65 -6.84
N GLU A 215 15.77 -19.55 -7.52
CA GLU A 215 16.89 -19.49 -8.48
C GLU A 215 18.24 -19.88 -7.85
N VAL A 216 18.44 -19.55 -6.58
CA VAL A 216 19.67 -19.94 -5.87
C VAL A 216 19.55 -21.29 -5.15
N GLY A 217 18.45 -22.04 -5.35
CA GLY A 217 18.24 -23.40 -4.87
C GLY A 217 17.59 -23.51 -3.48
N PHE A 218 16.95 -22.43 -2.99
CA PHE A 218 16.31 -22.41 -1.68
C PHE A 218 14.81 -22.03 -1.80
N PRO A 219 13.94 -22.94 -2.28
CA PRO A 219 12.52 -22.64 -2.46
C PRO A 219 11.83 -22.27 -1.15
N VAL A 220 11.04 -21.19 -1.22
CA VAL A 220 10.37 -20.58 -0.06
C VAL A 220 9.13 -21.38 0.32
N GLN A 221 9.07 -21.85 1.56
CA GLN A 221 7.93 -22.54 2.15
C GLN A 221 6.93 -21.55 2.77
N ARG A 222 7.44 -20.55 3.51
CA ARG A 222 6.66 -19.48 4.12
C ARG A 222 7.36 -18.15 3.93
N LEU A 223 6.59 -17.12 3.60
CA LEU A 223 7.08 -15.76 3.38
C LEU A 223 6.24 -14.77 4.16
N VAL A 224 6.90 -13.95 4.98
CA VAL A 224 6.27 -12.93 5.80
C VAL A 224 6.98 -11.60 5.57
N ARG A 225 6.26 -10.56 5.16
CA ARG A 225 6.83 -9.21 5.16
C ARG A 225 6.76 -8.62 6.57
N THR A 226 7.90 -8.36 7.16
CA THR A 226 8.03 -7.91 8.56
C THR A 226 8.20 -6.42 8.71
N ALA A 227 8.63 -5.69 7.64
CA ALA A 227 8.73 -4.24 7.67
C ALA A 227 8.55 -3.59 6.29
N ILE A 228 8.16 -2.31 6.30
CA ILE A 228 8.19 -1.36 5.18
C ILE A 228 8.83 -0.08 5.72
N GLY A 229 10.03 0.27 5.27
CA GLY A 229 10.82 1.32 5.91
C GLY A 229 10.94 1.08 7.42
N ASP A 230 10.65 2.10 8.20
CA ASP A 230 10.68 2.02 9.67
C ASP A 230 9.41 1.38 10.29
N VAL A 231 8.35 1.19 9.52
CA VAL A 231 7.13 0.55 10.01
C VAL A 231 7.34 -0.95 10.13
N ARG A 232 7.21 -1.47 11.35
CA ARG A 232 7.40 -2.88 11.66
C ARG A 232 6.08 -3.58 11.98
N LEU A 233 6.00 -4.85 11.59
CA LEU A 233 4.87 -5.73 11.92
C LEU A 233 4.75 -5.93 13.44
N GLY A 234 5.88 -6.15 14.13
CA GLY A 234 5.90 -6.47 15.54
C GLY A 234 5.17 -7.78 15.86
N ASP A 235 4.48 -7.81 16.99
CA ASP A 235 3.67 -8.93 17.49
C ASP A 235 2.21 -8.89 17.04
N GLN A 236 1.87 -8.04 16.06
CA GLN A 236 0.51 -7.91 15.55
C GLN A 236 -0.03 -9.23 15.01
N ARG A 237 -1.16 -9.69 15.55
CA ARG A 237 -1.77 -10.98 15.15
C ARG A 237 -2.29 -10.93 13.70
N PRO A 238 -2.27 -12.06 12.96
CA PRO A 238 -2.85 -12.15 11.62
C PRO A 238 -4.32 -11.67 11.57
N GLY A 239 -4.67 -10.94 10.52
CA GLY A 239 -6.02 -10.37 10.32
C GLY A 239 -6.33 -9.17 11.22
N ARG A 240 -5.37 -8.64 11.95
CA ARG A 240 -5.58 -7.44 12.79
C ARG A 240 -5.04 -6.21 12.08
N PHE A 241 -5.75 -5.09 12.30
CA PHE A 241 -5.35 -3.75 11.91
C PHE A 241 -4.85 -2.98 13.15
N ARG A 242 -3.99 -2.02 12.92
CA ARG A 242 -3.66 -0.98 13.88
C ARG A 242 -3.41 0.34 13.17
N PRO A 243 -3.73 1.49 13.77
CA PRO A 243 -3.25 2.78 13.29
C PRO A 243 -1.72 2.81 13.29
N LEU A 244 -1.13 3.53 12.34
CA LEU A 244 0.28 3.90 12.42
C LEU A 244 0.46 5.00 13.47
N THR A 245 1.54 4.94 14.20
CA THR A 245 1.93 6.01 15.11
C THR A 245 2.36 7.26 14.33
N HIS A 246 2.29 8.43 14.94
CA HIS A 246 2.79 9.66 14.32
C HIS A 246 4.26 9.56 13.86
N HIS A 247 5.08 8.83 14.62
CA HIS A 247 6.47 8.57 14.26
C HIS A 247 6.59 7.72 12.99
N GLU A 248 5.83 6.62 12.90
CA GLU A 248 5.80 5.76 11.70
C GLU A 248 5.30 6.53 10.48
N VAL A 249 4.23 7.30 10.61
CA VAL A 249 3.71 8.15 9.51
C VAL A 249 4.76 9.17 9.09
N GLY A 250 5.37 9.88 10.04
CA GLY A 250 6.43 10.86 9.74
C GLY A 250 7.67 10.23 9.08
N SER A 251 8.03 8.98 9.46
CA SER A 251 9.14 8.27 8.81
C SER A 251 8.82 7.89 7.36
N LEU A 252 7.57 7.45 7.09
CA LEU A 252 7.13 7.15 5.72
C LEU A 252 7.14 8.40 4.83
N TYR A 253 6.63 9.53 5.32
CA TYR A 253 6.69 10.80 4.57
C TYR A 253 8.13 11.20 4.24
N ARG A 254 9.03 11.16 5.24
CA ARG A 254 10.46 11.47 5.03
C ARG A 254 11.13 10.52 4.04
N SER A 255 10.82 9.22 4.08
CA SER A 255 11.43 8.23 3.17
C SER A 255 11.09 8.47 1.70
N VAL A 256 10.05 9.25 1.42
CA VAL A 256 9.59 9.58 0.05
C VAL A 256 9.67 11.08 -0.26
N GLY A 257 10.39 11.85 0.55
CA GLY A 257 10.64 13.28 0.31
C GLY A 257 9.39 14.16 0.44
N MET A 258 8.56 13.87 1.43
CA MET A 258 7.36 14.64 1.76
C MET A 258 7.45 15.26 3.16
#